data_9196e00cdc16384662b2a3fedeaa00b6
#
_entry.id   9196e00cdc16384662b2a3fedeaa00b6
#
_cell.length_a   1.000
_cell.length_b   1.000
_cell.length_c   1.000
_cell.angle_alpha   90.00
_cell.angle_beta   90.00
_cell.angle_gamma   90.00
#
_symmetry.space_group_name_H-M   'P 1'
#
loop_
_entity.id
_entity.type
_entity.pdbx_description
1 polymer ?
#
loop_
_entity_poly.entity_id
_entity_poly.type
_entity_poly.pdbx_seq_one_letter_code
_entity_poly.pdbx_strand_id
1 'polypeptide(L)'
;MWYNRVVQDLGKIPDFIEYYENELLDAKFDCGVKGNLERNIANLPGITEHRFNQLQEIEAVLNFLNIQLRRIRKKHFQKYLENYARALTSRDAEKYVDGEDEVIDFETIINEVALLRNRWLGIMKAMESKNFMLGHIVRLRAAGMEDIML
;
A
#
# COMPACT_ATOMS: atom_id res chain seq x y z
N MET A 1 14.12 5.07 5.97
CA MET A 1 13.24 4.70 4.87
C MET A 1 13.08 3.18 4.85
N TRP A 2 11.87 2.68 4.91
CA TRP A 2 11.58 1.24 4.96
C TRP A 2 11.95 0.50 3.67
N TYR A 3 11.74 1.16 2.54
CA TYR A 3 12.10 0.58 1.24
C TYR A 3 13.55 0.06 1.23
N ASN A 4 14.49 0.88 1.68
CA ASN A 4 15.90 0.47 1.69
C ASN A 4 16.17 -0.72 2.64
N ARG A 5 15.46 -0.79 3.77
CA ARG A 5 15.59 -1.90 4.72
C ARG A 5 15.09 -3.22 4.12
N VAL A 6 13.92 -3.17 3.45
CA VAL A 6 13.32 -4.35 2.80
C VAL A 6 14.15 -4.82 1.61
N VAL A 7 14.70 -3.88 0.81
CA VAL A 7 15.58 -4.22 -0.32
C VAL A 7 16.86 -4.92 0.14
N GLN A 8 17.41 -4.52 1.29
CA GLN A 8 18.60 -5.14 1.86
C GLN A 8 18.32 -6.47 2.55
N ASP A 9 17.15 -6.60 3.18
CA ASP A 9 16.76 -7.78 3.95
C ASP A 9 15.24 -8.00 3.86
N LEU A 10 14.83 -9.01 3.09
CA LEU A 10 13.42 -9.40 2.96
C LEU A 10 12.80 -9.85 4.30
N GLY A 11 13.59 -10.28 5.28
CA GLY A 11 13.13 -10.59 6.62
C GLY A 11 12.53 -9.40 7.37
N LYS A 12 12.69 -8.17 6.84
CA LYS A 12 12.11 -6.95 7.38
C LYS A 12 10.68 -6.65 6.91
N ILE A 13 10.12 -7.49 6.06
CA ILE A 13 8.74 -7.31 5.57
C ILE A 13 7.69 -7.33 6.69
N PRO A 14 7.72 -8.26 7.66
CA PRO A 14 6.77 -8.22 8.78
C PRO A 14 6.85 -6.93 9.59
N ASP A 15 8.07 -6.45 9.91
CA ASP A 15 8.27 -5.19 10.62
C ASP A 15 7.73 -3.99 9.82
N PHE A 16 7.93 -4.01 8.50
CA PHE A 16 7.40 -3.01 7.58
C PHE A 16 5.86 -2.97 7.58
N ILE A 17 5.21 -4.13 7.51
CA ILE A 17 3.75 -4.24 7.53
C ILE A 17 3.21 -3.72 8.86
N GLU A 18 3.77 -4.16 9.98
CA GLU A 18 3.37 -3.72 11.32
C GLU A 18 3.50 -2.21 11.49
N TYR A 19 4.62 -1.63 11.04
CA TYR A 19 4.82 -0.17 11.09
C TYR A 19 3.72 0.58 10.34
N TYR A 20 3.43 0.19 9.11
CA TYR A 20 2.42 0.89 8.29
C TYR A 20 0.98 0.59 8.71
N GLU A 21 0.70 -0.53 9.34
CA GLU A 21 -0.60 -0.79 9.98
C GLU A 21 -0.82 0.12 11.19
N ASN A 22 0.21 0.36 11.99
CA ASN A 22 0.15 1.32 13.10
C ASN A 22 -0.03 2.76 12.59
N GLU A 23 0.75 3.18 11.59
CA GLU A 23 0.59 4.48 10.94
C GLU A 23 -0.81 4.67 10.30
N LEU A 24 -1.43 3.59 9.84
CA LEU A 24 -2.78 3.62 9.27
C LEU A 24 -3.83 4.02 10.33
N LEU A 25 -3.64 3.66 11.58
CA LEU A 25 -4.53 4.08 12.66
C LEU A 25 -4.48 5.60 12.85
N ASP A 26 -3.29 6.19 12.86
CA ASP A 26 -3.12 7.63 12.94
C ASP A 26 -3.66 8.34 11.71
N ALA A 27 -3.43 7.78 10.51
CA ALA A 27 -3.94 8.33 9.26
C ALA A 27 -5.49 8.39 9.21
N LYS A 28 -6.18 7.45 9.85
CA LYS A 28 -7.64 7.49 9.99
C LYS A 28 -8.12 8.70 10.80
N PHE A 29 -7.40 9.09 11.84
CA PHE A 29 -7.72 10.30 12.60
C PHE A 29 -7.53 11.56 11.77
N ASP A 30 -6.53 11.60 10.91
CA ASP A 30 -6.29 12.73 10.01
C ASP A 30 -7.44 12.94 9.01
N CYS A 31 -8.21 11.91 8.69
CA CYS A 31 -9.36 12.00 7.77
C CYS A 31 -10.57 12.70 8.40
N GLY A 32 -10.67 12.75 9.74
CA GLY A 32 -11.78 13.37 10.44
C GLY A 32 -11.72 14.90 10.38
N VAL A 33 -12.90 15.54 10.44
CA VAL A 33 -13.03 16.99 10.61
C VAL A 33 -13.46 17.25 12.05
N LYS A 34 -12.51 17.72 12.88
CA LYS A 34 -12.75 18.03 14.31
C LYS A 34 -12.07 19.33 14.69
N GLY A 35 -12.72 20.08 15.57
CA GLY A 35 -12.16 21.28 16.18
C GLY A 35 -12.16 22.50 15.26
N ASN A 36 -11.09 23.27 15.27
CA ASN A 36 -11.00 24.54 14.55
C ASN A 36 -10.94 24.34 13.03
N LEU A 37 -11.86 24.97 12.30
CA LEU A 37 -11.98 24.86 10.85
C LEU A 37 -10.75 25.40 10.11
N GLU A 38 -10.26 26.57 10.49
CA GLU A 38 -9.09 27.19 9.84
C GLU A 38 -7.85 26.31 10.00
N ARG A 39 -7.66 25.71 11.16
CA ARG A 39 -6.55 24.82 11.43
C ARG A 39 -6.65 23.52 10.60
N ASN A 40 -7.87 22.98 10.45
CA ASN A 40 -8.08 21.81 9.56
C ASN A 40 -7.71 22.14 8.12
N ILE A 41 -8.14 23.30 7.62
CA ILE A 41 -7.84 23.73 6.25
C ILE A 41 -6.33 23.98 6.07
N ALA A 42 -5.70 24.70 7.01
CA ALA A 42 -4.30 25.04 6.94
C ALA A 42 -3.36 23.82 6.97
N ASN A 43 -3.72 22.78 7.76
CA ASN A 43 -2.88 21.60 7.93
C ASN A 43 -3.10 20.53 6.84
N LEU A 44 -4.24 20.55 6.15
CA LEU A 44 -4.63 19.49 5.23
C LEU A 44 -3.60 19.24 4.11
N PRO A 45 -3.01 20.25 3.44
CA PRO A 45 -2.03 20.00 2.38
C PRO A 45 -0.80 19.24 2.89
N GLY A 46 -0.26 19.65 4.04
CA GLY A 46 0.94 18.99 4.62
C GLY A 46 0.67 17.56 5.08
N ILE A 47 -0.50 17.32 5.68
CA ILE A 47 -0.92 15.96 6.08
C ILE A 47 -1.11 15.10 4.83
N THR A 48 -1.78 15.62 3.81
CA THR A 48 -2.02 14.87 2.56
C THR A 48 -0.71 14.50 1.88
N GLU A 49 0.23 15.42 1.79
CA GLU A 49 1.56 15.16 1.21
C GLU A 49 2.31 14.09 2.00
N HIS A 50 2.31 14.18 3.33
CA HIS A 50 2.94 13.18 4.20
C HIS A 50 2.35 11.78 3.99
N ARG A 51 1.02 11.65 4.00
CA ARG A 51 0.34 10.38 3.80
C ARG A 51 0.51 9.82 2.38
N PHE A 52 0.56 10.71 1.39
CA PHE A 52 0.86 10.31 0.01
C PHE A 52 2.28 9.74 -0.11
N ASN A 53 3.28 10.34 0.51
CA ASN A 53 4.65 9.83 0.51
C ASN A 53 4.76 8.45 1.19
N GLN A 54 3.99 8.20 2.26
CA GLN A 54 3.90 6.89 2.87
C GLN A 54 3.30 5.84 1.91
N LEU A 55 2.25 6.19 1.17
CA LEU A 55 1.68 5.34 0.12
C LEU A 55 2.71 5.03 -0.97
N GLN A 56 3.48 6.03 -1.41
CA GLN A 56 4.52 5.85 -2.44
C GLN A 56 5.62 4.87 -1.98
N GLU A 57 5.98 4.89 -0.72
CA GLU A 57 6.95 3.92 -0.17
C GLU A 57 6.37 2.50 -0.17
N ILE A 58 5.10 2.33 0.21
CA ILE A 58 4.41 1.03 0.16
C ILE A 58 4.35 0.50 -1.28
N GLU A 59 4.03 1.35 -2.24
CA GLU A 59 4.00 0.97 -3.67
C GLU A 59 5.39 0.58 -4.18
N ALA A 60 6.44 1.29 -3.76
CA ALA A 60 7.81 0.95 -4.11
C ALA A 60 8.22 -0.43 -3.58
N VAL A 61 7.85 -0.76 -2.34
CA VAL A 61 8.08 -2.09 -1.76
C VAL A 61 7.29 -3.16 -2.51
N LEU A 62 6.02 -2.92 -2.82
CA LEU A 62 5.19 -3.85 -3.60
C LEU A 62 5.80 -4.14 -4.98
N ASN A 63 6.26 -3.11 -5.67
CA ASN A 63 6.92 -3.25 -6.97
C ASN A 63 8.23 -4.04 -6.86
N PHE A 64 9.03 -3.79 -5.81
CA PHE A 64 10.24 -4.56 -5.55
C PHE A 64 9.94 -6.04 -5.31
N LEU A 65 8.91 -6.37 -4.53
CA LEU A 65 8.48 -7.75 -4.29
C LEU A 65 8.06 -8.45 -5.59
N ASN A 66 7.33 -7.77 -6.47
CA ASN A 66 6.97 -8.31 -7.78
C ASN A 66 8.20 -8.59 -8.67
N ILE A 67 9.25 -7.78 -8.54
CA ILE A 67 10.53 -8.04 -9.23
C ILE A 67 11.20 -9.30 -8.65
N GLN A 68 11.21 -9.46 -7.33
CA GLN A 68 11.76 -10.66 -6.69
C GLN A 68 10.98 -11.92 -7.07
N LEU A 69 9.65 -11.84 -7.12
CA LEU A 69 8.80 -12.96 -7.57
C LEU A 69 9.18 -13.41 -8.98
N ARG A 70 9.41 -12.47 -9.91
CA ARG A 70 9.84 -12.81 -11.28
C ARG A 70 11.18 -13.56 -11.30
N ARG A 71 12.11 -13.20 -10.41
CA ARG A 71 13.40 -13.90 -10.27
C ARG A 71 13.22 -15.32 -9.73
N ILE A 72 12.36 -15.50 -8.73
CA ILE A 72 12.03 -16.81 -8.15
C ILE A 72 11.37 -17.69 -9.20
N ARG A 73 10.37 -17.17 -9.93
CA ARG A 73 9.69 -17.89 -11.00
C ARG A 73 10.64 -18.31 -12.12
N LYS A 74 11.55 -17.43 -12.53
CA LYS A 74 12.58 -17.75 -13.54
C LYS A 74 13.46 -18.91 -13.09
N LYS A 75 13.92 -18.90 -11.84
CA LYS A 75 14.76 -19.96 -11.27
C LYS A 75 14.05 -21.32 -11.33
N HIS A 76 12.79 -21.41 -10.91
CA HIS A 76 12.01 -22.64 -10.95
C HIS A 76 11.66 -23.04 -12.38
N PHE A 77 11.34 -22.13 -13.27
CA PHE A 77 11.08 -22.40 -14.67
C PHE A 77 12.28 -23.05 -15.36
N GLN A 78 13.48 -22.53 -15.16
CA GLN A 78 14.71 -23.11 -15.69
C GLN A 78 14.95 -24.52 -15.13
N LYS A 79 14.73 -24.73 -13.83
CA LYS A 79 14.84 -26.04 -13.19
C LYS A 79 13.93 -27.08 -13.87
N TYR A 80 12.70 -26.75 -14.19
CA TYR A 80 11.76 -27.68 -14.86
C TYR A 80 12.12 -27.94 -16.31
N LEU A 81 12.62 -26.97 -17.04
CA LEU A 81 13.03 -27.16 -18.45
C LEU A 81 14.35 -27.93 -18.59
N GLU A 82 15.31 -27.69 -17.71
CA GLU A 82 16.68 -28.21 -17.85
C GLU A 82 16.90 -29.54 -17.11
N ASN A 83 16.25 -29.75 -15.97
CA ASN A 83 16.57 -30.84 -15.04
C ASN A 83 15.46 -31.89 -14.90
N TYR A 84 14.37 -31.80 -15.65
CA TYR A 84 13.28 -32.76 -15.54
C TYR A 84 13.56 -33.98 -16.44
N ALA A 85 13.25 -35.18 -15.94
CA ALA A 85 13.51 -36.46 -16.65
C ALA A 85 12.72 -36.64 -17.96
N ARG A 86 11.67 -35.84 -18.17
CA ARG A 86 10.89 -35.76 -19.41
C ARG A 86 10.93 -34.33 -19.94
N ALA A 87 11.03 -34.15 -21.25
CA ALA A 87 10.90 -32.85 -21.88
C ALA A 87 9.50 -32.28 -21.59
N LEU A 88 9.44 -31.19 -20.81
CA LEU A 88 8.22 -30.45 -20.56
C LEU A 88 8.04 -29.35 -21.60
N THR A 89 6.79 -29.11 -22.01
CA THR A 89 6.47 -27.89 -22.75
C THR A 89 6.58 -26.68 -21.83
N SER A 90 6.82 -25.48 -22.41
CA SER A 90 6.84 -24.22 -21.64
C SER A 90 5.56 -24.03 -20.83
N ARG A 91 4.41 -24.42 -21.37
CA ARG A 91 3.10 -24.33 -20.71
C ARG A 91 3.00 -25.26 -19.48
N ASP A 92 3.55 -26.47 -19.58
CA ASP A 92 3.54 -27.41 -18.47
C ASP A 92 4.53 -26.97 -17.39
N ALA A 93 5.70 -26.46 -17.77
CA ALA A 93 6.67 -25.89 -16.84
C ALA A 93 6.08 -24.71 -16.04
N GLU A 94 5.32 -23.81 -16.68
CA GLU A 94 4.63 -22.69 -16.01
C GLU A 94 3.64 -23.19 -14.95
N LYS A 95 2.88 -24.25 -15.24
CA LYS A 95 1.95 -24.83 -14.25
C LYS A 95 2.67 -25.40 -13.03
N TYR A 96 3.82 -26.02 -13.21
CA TYR A 96 4.64 -26.51 -12.10
C TYR A 96 5.22 -25.36 -11.27
N VAL A 97 5.65 -24.29 -11.94
CA VAL A 97 6.13 -23.07 -11.25
C VAL A 97 5.03 -22.42 -10.42
N ASP A 98 3.81 -22.35 -10.93
CA ASP A 98 2.65 -21.82 -10.20
C ASP A 98 2.33 -22.62 -8.93
N GLY A 99 2.65 -23.90 -8.88
CA GLY A 99 2.46 -24.80 -7.75
C GLY A 99 3.65 -24.89 -6.80
N GLU A 100 4.79 -24.24 -7.08
CA GLU A 100 5.95 -24.24 -6.20
C GLU A 100 5.67 -23.51 -4.88
N ASP A 101 5.98 -24.14 -3.75
CA ASP A 101 5.73 -23.58 -2.42
C ASP A 101 6.40 -22.23 -2.24
N GLU A 102 7.64 -22.04 -2.71
CA GLU A 102 8.35 -20.77 -2.66
C GLU A 102 7.60 -19.66 -3.41
N VAL A 103 7.01 -19.96 -4.56
CA VAL A 103 6.20 -19.02 -5.36
C VAL A 103 4.91 -18.68 -4.62
N ILE A 104 4.20 -19.68 -4.10
CA ILE A 104 2.94 -19.50 -3.37
C ILE A 104 3.17 -18.67 -2.12
N ASP A 105 4.19 -18.97 -1.33
CA ASP A 105 4.53 -18.24 -0.10
C ASP A 105 4.88 -16.78 -0.42
N PHE A 106 5.64 -16.55 -1.49
CA PHE A 106 6.01 -15.19 -1.89
C PHE A 106 4.82 -14.37 -2.42
N GLU A 107 3.93 -15.00 -3.20
CA GLU A 107 2.67 -14.38 -3.66
C GLU A 107 1.75 -14.04 -2.48
N THR A 108 1.73 -14.85 -1.44
CA THR A 108 0.98 -14.57 -0.21
C THR A 108 1.48 -13.28 0.46
N ILE A 109 2.79 -13.12 0.59
CA ILE A 109 3.40 -11.88 1.12
C ILE A 109 3.05 -10.67 0.23
N ILE A 110 3.11 -10.83 -1.09
CA ILE A 110 2.72 -9.76 -2.03
C ILE A 110 1.26 -9.35 -1.81
N ASN A 111 0.36 -10.31 -1.60
CA ASN A 111 -1.05 -10.03 -1.34
C ASN A 111 -1.27 -9.26 -0.03
N GLU A 112 -0.51 -9.56 1.02
CA GLU A 112 -0.56 -8.81 2.28
C GLU A 112 -0.14 -7.35 2.09
N VAL A 113 0.97 -7.11 1.39
CA VAL A 113 1.44 -5.75 1.08
C VAL A 113 0.47 -5.03 0.13
N ALA A 114 -0.12 -5.73 -0.84
CA ALA A 114 -1.15 -5.17 -1.72
C ALA A 114 -2.41 -4.76 -0.97
N LEU A 115 -2.84 -5.55 0.03
CA LEU A 115 -3.96 -5.20 0.90
C LEU A 115 -3.65 -3.94 1.71
N LEU A 116 -2.45 -3.84 2.28
CA LEU A 116 -1.98 -2.66 2.98
C LEU A 116 -2.01 -1.43 2.07
N ARG A 117 -1.46 -1.52 0.85
CA ARG A 117 -1.50 -0.47 -0.16
C ARG A 117 -2.94 -0.01 -0.45
N ASN A 118 -3.88 -0.94 -0.59
CA ASN A 118 -5.28 -0.62 -0.87
C ASN A 118 -5.95 0.13 0.28
N ARG A 119 -5.61 -0.21 1.52
CA ARG A 119 -6.06 0.55 2.70
C ARG A 119 -5.54 1.99 2.69
N TRP A 120 -4.29 2.20 2.31
CA TRP A 120 -3.70 3.53 2.15
C TRP A 120 -4.31 4.34 1.00
N LEU A 121 -4.68 3.70 -0.10
CA LEU A 121 -5.48 4.34 -1.16
C LEU A 121 -6.83 4.83 -0.61
N GLY A 122 -7.45 4.06 0.29
CA GLY A 122 -8.66 4.49 1.00
C GLY A 122 -8.46 5.76 1.82
N ILE A 123 -7.32 5.90 2.51
CA ILE A 123 -6.94 7.13 3.22
C ILE A 123 -6.83 8.31 2.26
N MET A 124 -6.17 8.16 1.11
CA MET A 124 -6.06 9.24 0.12
C MET A 124 -7.42 9.70 -0.40
N LYS A 125 -8.33 8.78 -0.68
CA LYS A 125 -9.71 9.10 -1.06
C LYS A 125 -10.48 9.82 0.06
N ALA A 126 -10.28 9.41 1.31
CA ALA A 126 -10.88 10.08 2.46
C ALA A 126 -10.33 11.52 2.64
N MET A 127 -9.04 11.74 2.37
CA MET A 127 -8.44 13.10 2.36
C MET A 127 -9.04 13.99 1.28
N GLU A 128 -9.27 13.46 0.08
CA GLU A 128 -9.98 14.19 -0.98
C GLU A 128 -11.40 14.55 -0.55
N SER A 129 -12.14 13.60 0.03
CA SER A 129 -13.47 13.85 0.57
C SER A 129 -13.46 14.90 1.68
N LYS A 130 -12.47 14.86 2.57
CA LYS A 130 -12.27 15.88 3.61
C LYS A 130 -12.09 17.26 3.01
N ASN A 131 -11.29 17.39 1.96
CA ASN A 131 -11.09 18.67 1.26
C ASN A 131 -12.41 19.24 0.72
N PHE A 132 -13.23 18.42 0.07
CA PHE A 132 -14.55 18.84 -0.40
C PHE A 132 -15.48 19.23 0.75
N MET A 133 -15.51 18.45 1.82
CA MET A 133 -16.36 18.73 2.99
C MET A 133 -15.95 20.02 3.68
N LEU A 134 -14.67 20.31 3.82
CA LEU A 134 -14.20 21.59 4.37
C LEU A 134 -14.67 22.77 3.53
N GLY A 135 -14.63 22.67 2.20
CA GLY A 135 -15.16 23.70 1.30
C GLY A 135 -16.67 23.88 1.46
N HIS A 136 -17.46 22.81 1.64
CA HIS A 136 -18.88 22.91 1.92
C HIS A 136 -19.18 23.59 3.25
N ILE A 137 -18.46 23.22 4.31
CA ILE A 137 -18.61 23.81 5.64
C ILE A 137 -18.33 25.32 5.60
N VAL A 138 -17.27 25.73 4.91
CA VAL A 138 -16.94 27.16 4.73
C VAL A 138 -18.09 27.91 4.05
N ARG A 139 -18.67 27.34 2.99
CA ARG A 139 -19.81 27.96 2.27
C ARG A 139 -21.07 28.09 3.14
N LEU A 140 -21.39 27.04 3.91
CA LEU A 140 -22.50 27.05 4.84
C LEU A 140 -22.35 28.11 5.92
N ARG A 141 -21.16 28.24 6.51
CA ARG A 141 -20.87 29.28 7.49
C ARG A 141 -20.93 30.69 6.89
N ALA A 142 -20.39 30.90 5.69
CA ALA A 142 -20.48 32.15 4.97
C ALA A 142 -21.93 32.55 4.67
N ALA A 143 -22.85 31.58 4.47
CA ALA A 143 -24.27 31.79 4.29
C ALA A 143 -25.07 31.99 5.59
N GLY A 144 -24.40 32.04 6.75
CA GLY A 144 -25.03 32.20 8.07
C GLY A 144 -25.67 30.91 8.63
N MET A 145 -25.37 29.76 8.05
CA MET A 145 -25.83 28.46 8.56
C MET A 145 -24.82 27.90 9.57
N GLU A 146 -24.98 28.23 10.84
CA GLU A 146 -24.01 27.91 11.91
C GLU A 146 -24.32 26.62 12.69
N ASP A 147 -25.28 25.82 12.27
CA ASP A 147 -25.75 24.65 13.03
C ASP A 147 -24.77 23.47 13.08
N ILE A 148 -23.59 23.61 12.54
CA ILE A 148 -22.58 22.52 12.49
C ILE A 148 -21.55 22.74 13.59
N MET A 149 -21.69 21.97 14.67
CA MET A 149 -20.60 21.79 15.65
C MET A 149 -19.60 20.78 15.13
N LEU A 150 -18.36 21.19 14.98
CA LEU A 150 -17.22 20.35 14.59
C LEU A 150 -16.44 19.88 15.81
#